data_f3a80a575f11fb19be0967a909ee710e
#
_entry.id   f3a80a575f11fb19be0967a909ee710e
#
_cell.length_a   1.000
_cell.length_b   1.000
_cell.length_c   1.000
_cell.angle_alpha   90.00
_cell.angle_beta   90.00
_cell.angle_gamma   90.00
#
_symmetry.space_group_name_H-M   'P 1'
#
loop_
_entity.id
_entity.type
_entity.pdbx_description
1 polymer ?
#
loop_
_entity_poly.entity_id
_entity_poly.type
_entity_poly.pdbx_seq_one_letter_code
_entity_poly.pdbx_strand_id
1 'polypeptide(L)'
;MGKGTMETNLYYNPENVGFSISSRVSRKTKPDGTIVNINGVQAGGSEIVIIAGPCAVESHEQLFETARAVKAGGARILRGGAFKPRSSPYNFQGLGEEGLKLLGLIRKETGLPVVTEVMDTRQVELVVGYADMLQVGSRNMQNYPLLKEVGKQQKPVLLKRGMMATIEEFLLAAEYILNQGNEQVVLCERGIRTFETSTRNTLDLSAVPMLKRLSHLPVIVDPSHGTGLRWMVPAMAKAAVAVGADGLIMEVHYKPEEAICDGHQSLNLNEFAQLMTELKKIAQAVGREISLPKPYDV
;
A
#
# COMPACT_ATOMS: atom_id res chain seq x y z
N MET A 1 -24.98 51.56 -14.46
CA MET A 1 -25.12 50.73 -13.25
C MET A 1 -25.23 49.30 -13.69
N GLY A 2 -24.12 48.60 -13.81
CA GLY A 2 -24.06 47.19 -14.16
C GLY A 2 -23.79 46.39 -12.87
N LYS A 3 -24.76 45.63 -12.39
CA LYS A 3 -24.58 44.67 -11.32
C LYS A 3 -23.85 43.44 -11.90
N GLY A 4 -22.54 43.38 -11.70
CA GLY A 4 -21.82 42.15 -11.91
C GLY A 4 -22.18 41.18 -10.78
N THR A 5 -22.96 40.18 -11.10
CA THR A 5 -23.15 39.00 -10.25
C THR A 5 -21.84 38.24 -10.23
N MET A 6 -21.12 38.29 -9.08
CA MET A 6 -20.10 37.29 -8.79
C MET A 6 -20.84 35.95 -8.61
N GLU A 7 -20.95 35.18 -9.67
CA GLU A 7 -21.15 33.74 -9.54
C GLU A 7 -19.87 33.16 -8.95
N THR A 8 -19.86 32.94 -7.65
CA THR A 8 -18.89 32.08 -6.99
C THR A 8 -19.12 30.68 -7.54
N ASN A 9 -18.30 30.26 -8.50
CA ASN A 9 -18.23 28.89 -9.01
C ASN A 9 -17.77 28.00 -7.86
N LEU A 10 -18.73 27.54 -7.06
CA LEU A 10 -18.59 26.55 -5.97
C LEU A 10 -18.36 25.13 -6.52
N TYR A 11 -18.21 24.97 -7.83
CA TYR A 11 -17.90 23.69 -8.44
C TYR A 11 -16.39 23.47 -8.41
N TYR A 12 -15.99 22.44 -7.66
CA TYR A 12 -14.66 21.87 -7.69
C TYR A 12 -14.22 21.64 -9.14
N ASN A 13 -13.27 22.42 -9.61
CA ASN A 13 -12.68 22.21 -10.93
C ASN A 13 -11.45 21.31 -10.75
N PRO A 14 -11.54 20.00 -11.15
CA PRO A 14 -10.42 19.08 -11.03
C PRO A 14 -9.22 19.47 -11.89
N GLU A 15 -9.35 20.45 -12.81
CA GLU A 15 -8.25 21.01 -13.59
C GLU A 15 -7.43 22.05 -12.82
N ASN A 16 -7.94 22.56 -11.71
CA ASN A 16 -7.28 23.49 -10.80
C ASN A 16 -6.51 22.82 -9.64
N VAL A 17 -6.25 21.53 -9.71
CA VAL A 17 -5.26 20.92 -8.81
C VAL A 17 -3.91 21.49 -9.18
N GLY A 18 -3.29 22.25 -8.29
CA GLY A 18 -2.13 23.12 -8.51
C GLY A 18 -0.82 22.44 -8.91
N PHE A 19 -0.92 21.37 -9.70
CA PHE A 19 0.26 20.73 -10.29
C PHE A 19 0.73 21.54 -11.51
N SER A 20 1.99 21.92 -11.48
CA SER A 20 2.68 22.30 -12.71
C SER A 20 2.55 21.16 -13.73
N ILE A 21 2.17 21.48 -14.94
CA ILE A 21 2.10 20.53 -16.09
C ILE A 21 3.44 19.78 -16.28
N SER A 22 4.53 20.32 -15.76
CA SER A 22 5.90 19.79 -15.82
C SER A 22 6.28 18.88 -14.64
N SER A 23 5.41 18.61 -13.67
CA SER A 23 5.75 17.73 -12.54
C SER A 23 5.89 16.27 -13.00
N ARG A 24 6.91 15.57 -12.48
CA ARG A 24 7.20 14.17 -12.83
C ARG A 24 6.04 13.23 -12.49
N VAL A 25 5.28 13.53 -11.43
CA VAL A 25 4.15 12.72 -10.99
C VAL A 25 2.92 12.80 -11.91
N SER A 26 2.86 13.81 -12.78
CA SER A 26 1.68 14.11 -13.59
C SER A 26 1.40 13.03 -14.63
N ARG A 27 0.12 12.65 -14.81
CA ARG A 27 -0.34 11.77 -15.90
C ARG A 27 0.05 12.30 -17.28
N LYS A 28 0.16 13.62 -17.43
CA LYS A 28 0.53 14.26 -18.72
C LYS A 28 1.96 13.93 -19.15
N THR A 29 2.87 13.63 -18.21
CA THR A 29 4.27 13.27 -18.52
C THR A 29 4.42 11.82 -18.97
N LYS A 30 3.52 10.92 -18.54
CA LYS A 30 3.46 9.50 -18.93
C LYS A 30 2.00 9.06 -19.13
N PRO A 31 1.37 9.40 -20.27
CA PRO A 31 -0.05 9.10 -20.52
C PRO A 31 -0.41 7.62 -20.41
N ASP A 32 0.51 6.72 -20.80
CA ASP A 32 0.30 5.27 -20.76
C ASP A 32 0.38 4.68 -19.37
N GLY A 33 0.82 5.45 -18.37
CA GLY A 33 1.01 4.99 -16.99
C GLY A 33 2.42 4.48 -16.73
N THR A 34 2.65 4.07 -15.48
CA THR A 34 3.90 3.44 -15.02
C THR A 34 3.60 2.03 -14.54
N ILE A 35 4.42 1.09 -14.97
CA ILE A 35 4.46 -0.27 -14.40
C ILE A 35 5.69 -0.34 -13.51
N VAL A 36 5.47 -0.63 -12.23
CA VAL A 36 6.53 -0.80 -11.23
C VAL A 36 6.84 -2.28 -11.08
N ASN A 37 8.10 -2.65 -11.25
CA ASN A 37 8.57 -4.04 -11.12
C ASN A 37 9.16 -4.29 -9.73
N ILE A 38 8.53 -5.16 -8.97
CA ILE A 38 8.94 -5.58 -7.63
C ILE A 38 9.47 -7.01 -7.73
N ASN A 39 10.74 -7.18 -8.09
CA ASN A 39 11.40 -8.48 -8.24
C ASN A 39 10.57 -9.48 -9.07
N GLY A 40 10.14 -9.06 -10.27
CA GLY A 40 9.34 -9.88 -11.20
C GLY A 40 7.83 -9.74 -11.04
N VAL A 41 7.33 -9.10 -9.99
CA VAL A 41 5.90 -8.79 -9.81
C VAL A 41 5.62 -7.36 -10.28
N GLN A 42 4.62 -7.18 -11.14
CA GLN A 42 4.28 -5.89 -11.73
C GLN A 42 3.09 -5.24 -11.03
N ALA A 43 3.23 -4.00 -10.56
CA ALA A 43 2.13 -3.15 -10.13
C ALA A 43 1.83 -2.11 -11.19
N GLY A 44 0.55 -1.91 -11.55
CA GLY A 44 0.11 -1.00 -12.61
C GLY A 44 -0.07 -1.66 -13.98
N GLY A 45 0.18 -2.98 -14.10
CA GLY A 45 -0.11 -3.77 -15.30
C GLY A 45 -1.58 -4.22 -15.39
N SER A 46 -1.86 -5.25 -16.16
CA SER A 46 -3.20 -5.85 -16.31
C SER A 46 -3.64 -6.63 -15.08
N GLU A 47 -2.70 -7.22 -14.36
CA GLU A 47 -2.96 -7.99 -13.14
C GLU A 47 -3.09 -7.07 -11.91
N ILE A 48 -4.03 -7.36 -11.04
CA ILE A 48 -4.17 -6.71 -9.73
C ILE A 48 -3.21 -7.39 -8.76
N VAL A 49 -2.24 -6.63 -8.25
CA VAL A 49 -1.23 -7.17 -7.33
C VAL A 49 -1.79 -7.32 -5.92
N ILE A 50 -1.59 -8.49 -5.32
CA ILE A 50 -1.99 -8.75 -3.93
C ILE A 50 -0.74 -8.83 -3.05
N ILE A 51 -0.69 -7.93 -2.08
CA ILE A 51 0.33 -7.85 -1.05
C ILE A 51 -0.33 -8.27 0.27
N ALA A 52 0.15 -9.34 0.91
CA ALA A 52 -0.45 -9.84 2.13
C ALA A 52 0.60 -10.34 3.12
N GLY A 53 0.28 -10.32 4.40
CA GLY A 53 1.15 -10.80 5.48
C GLY A 53 0.86 -10.11 6.80
N PRO A 54 1.61 -10.40 7.86
CA PRO A 54 1.31 -9.91 9.19
C PRO A 54 1.57 -8.40 9.35
N CYS A 55 0.91 -7.79 10.33
CA CYS A 55 1.18 -6.40 10.72
C CYS A 55 2.64 -6.22 11.14
N ALA A 56 3.12 -7.08 12.03
CA ALA A 56 4.49 -7.11 12.53
C ALA A 56 5.11 -8.49 12.29
N VAL A 57 6.43 -8.53 12.15
CA VAL A 57 7.21 -9.76 12.26
C VAL A 57 7.38 -10.05 13.74
N GLU A 58 6.94 -11.22 14.19
CA GLU A 58 6.90 -11.61 15.60
C GLU A 58 7.82 -12.80 15.89
N SER A 59 7.85 -13.80 14.99
CA SER A 59 8.69 -14.98 15.06
C SER A 59 8.88 -15.59 13.67
N HIS A 60 9.80 -16.56 13.55
CA HIS A 60 9.95 -17.34 12.31
C HIS A 60 8.69 -18.12 11.99
N GLU A 61 8.12 -18.85 12.98
CA GLU A 61 6.91 -19.66 12.80
C GLU A 61 5.73 -18.82 12.32
N GLN A 62 5.46 -17.71 13.01
CA GLN A 62 4.38 -16.78 12.65
C GLN A 62 4.52 -16.30 11.20
N LEU A 63 5.73 -15.87 10.83
CA LEU A 63 5.99 -15.30 9.51
C LEU A 63 5.93 -16.38 8.42
N PHE A 64 6.50 -17.58 8.67
CA PHE A 64 6.54 -18.68 7.72
C PHE A 64 5.14 -19.23 7.43
N GLU A 65 4.36 -19.56 8.48
CA GLU A 65 3.00 -20.09 8.30
C GLU A 65 2.10 -19.09 7.59
N THR A 66 2.21 -17.80 7.95
CA THR A 66 1.46 -16.76 7.25
C THR A 66 1.92 -16.63 5.80
N ALA A 67 3.23 -16.56 5.51
CA ALA A 67 3.77 -16.39 4.17
C ALA A 67 3.39 -17.55 3.24
N ARG A 68 3.49 -18.80 3.74
CA ARG A 68 3.08 -19.99 3.01
C ARG A 68 1.60 -19.95 2.62
N ALA A 69 0.75 -19.61 3.58
CA ALA A 69 -0.70 -19.57 3.35
C ALA A 69 -1.11 -18.44 2.42
N VAL A 70 -0.55 -17.22 2.57
CA VAL A 70 -0.88 -16.12 1.66
C VAL A 70 -0.36 -16.36 0.25
N LYS A 71 0.81 -16.99 0.08
CA LYS A 71 1.32 -17.44 -1.22
C LYS A 71 0.34 -18.43 -1.88
N ALA A 72 -0.06 -19.47 -1.16
CA ALA A 72 -1.05 -20.45 -1.63
C ALA A 72 -2.40 -19.80 -1.96
N GLY A 73 -2.79 -18.74 -1.25
CA GLY A 73 -3.98 -17.95 -1.53
C GLY A 73 -3.86 -17.00 -2.71
N GLY A 74 -2.67 -16.81 -3.30
CA GLY A 74 -2.45 -15.97 -4.47
C GLY A 74 -1.85 -14.59 -4.18
N ALA A 75 -1.33 -14.35 -2.96
CA ALA A 75 -0.49 -13.17 -2.74
C ALA A 75 0.81 -13.29 -3.54
N ARG A 76 1.23 -12.16 -4.12
CA ARG A 76 2.43 -12.07 -4.95
C ARG A 76 3.59 -11.40 -4.23
N ILE A 77 3.32 -10.69 -3.15
CA ILE A 77 4.31 -9.99 -2.32
C ILE A 77 3.96 -10.21 -0.86
N LEU A 78 4.96 -10.55 -0.05
CA LEU A 78 4.83 -10.64 1.40
C LEU A 78 5.02 -9.26 2.03
N ARG A 79 4.11 -8.85 2.90
CA ARG A 79 4.32 -7.71 3.79
C ARG A 79 4.64 -8.18 5.21
N GLY A 80 5.45 -7.41 5.92
CA GLY A 80 5.71 -7.61 7.35
C GLY A 80 6.48 -6.44 7.92
N GLY A 81 6.05 -5.88 9.06
CA GLY A 81 6.74 -4.77 9.71
C GLY A 81 7.87 -5.26 10.62
N ALA A 82 9.12 -5.01 10.25
CA ALA A 82 10.28 -5.23 11.13
C ALA A 82 10.42 -4.10 12.16
N PHE A 83 10.10 -2.88 11.77
CA PHE A 83 9.99 -1.69 12.63
C PHE A 83 8.53 -1.25 12.70
N LYS A 84 8.08 -0.80 13.87
CA LYS A 84 6.68 -0.42 14.09
C LYS A 84 6.56 0.99 14.68
N PRO A 85 6.00 1.97 13.91
CA PRO A 85 5.71 3.28 14.45
C PRO A 85 4.53 3.20 15.43
N ARG A 86 4.78 3.46 16.70
CA ARG A 86 3.76 3.36 17.76
C ARG A 86 3.51 4.72 18.41
N SER A 87 2.25 5.00 18.74
CA SER A 87 1.89 6.23 19.47
C SER A 87 2.36 6.17 20.94
N SER A 88 2.44 4.97 21.51
CA SER A 88 2.98 4.76 22.86
C SER A 88 4.37 4.11 22.79
N PRO A 89 5.37 4.63 23.52
CA PRO A 89 6.70 4.04 23.57
C PRO A 89 6.74 2.67 24.28
N TYR A 90 5.69 2.33 25.02
CA TYR A 90 5.57 1.06 25.73
C TYR A 90 5.03 -0.09 24.86
N ASN A 91 4.48 0.23 23.70
CA ASN A 91 3.99 -0.80 22.78
C ASN A 91 5.16 -1.45 22.04
N PHE A 92 4.94 -2.67 21.54
CA PHE A 92 5.92 -3.40 20.73
C PHE A 92 6.43 -2.56 19.55
N GLN A 93 7.75 -2.33 19.49
CA GLN A 93 8.39 -1.47 18.49
C GLN A 93 8.85 -2.24 17.24
N GLY A 94 8.60 -3.55 17.17
CA GLY A 94 9.14 -4.45 16.16
C GLY A 94 10.44 -5.11 16.60
N LEU A 95 10.85 -6.14 15.86
CA LEU A 95 12.10 -6.87 16.10
C LEU A 95 13.34 -6.18 15.51
N GLY A 96 13.15 -5.06 14.80
CA GLY A 96 14.25 -4.34 14.18
C GLY A 96 15.02 -5.18 13.16
N GLU A 97 16.34 -5.20 13.25
CA GLU A 97 17.20 -5.94 12.33
C GLU A 97 16.94 -7.46 12.35
N GLU A 98 16.60 -8.04 13.49
CA GLU A 98 16.22 -9.46 13.55
C GLU A 98 14.95 -9.74 12.75
N GLY A 99 13.98 -8.84 12.78
CA GLY A 99 12.80 -8.93 11.92
C GLY A 99 13.14 -8.84 10.43
N LEU A 100 14.12 -8.03 10.05
CA LEU A 100 14.62 -7.96 8.67
C LEU A 100 15.30 -9.26 8.25
N LYS A 101 16.11 -9.87 9.12
CA LYS A 101 16.75 -11.17 8.87
C LYS A 101 15.71 -12.27 8.65
N LEU A 102 14.65 -12.29 9.48
CA LEU A 102 13.53 -13.22 9.31
C LEU A 102 12.82 -13.01 7.97
N LEU A 103 12.52 -11.77 7.59
CA LEU A 103 11.94 -11.47 6.27
C LEU A 103 12.83 -11.95 5.12
N GLY A 104 14.13 -11.72 5.22
CA GLY A 104 15.11 -12.19 4.22
C GLY A 104 15.18 -13.71 4.12
N LEU A 105 15.05 -14.43 5.26
CA LEU A 105 14.98 -15.89 5.30
C LEU A 105 13.71 -16.40 4.62
N ILE A 106 12.54 -15.91 5.03
CA ILE A 106 11.25 -16.32 4.48
C ILE A 106 11.12 -15.99 2.99
N ARG A 107 11.73 -14.86 2.55
CA ARG A 107 11.83 -14.56 1.12
C ARG A 107 12.55 -15.66 0.34
N LYS A 108 13.65 -16.21 0.88
CA LYS A 108 14.39 -17.31 0.24
C LYS A 108 13.60 -18.62 0.23
N GLU A 109 12.90 -18.92 1.33
CA GLU A 109 12.11 -20.14 1.48
C GLU A 109 10.84 -20.15 0.62
N THR A 110 10.17 -18.99 0.52
CA THR A 110 8.89 -18.91 -0.19
C THR A 110 9.00 -18.38 -1.62
N GLY A 111 10.09 -17.67 -1.94
CA GLY A 111 10.24 -16.96 -3.21
C GLY A 111 9.37 -15.70 -3.34
N LEU A 112 8.61 -15.31 -2.30
CA LEU A 112 7.83 -14.07 -2.31
C LEU A 112 8.77 -12.86 -2.18
N PRO A 113 8.70 -11.86 -3.06
CA PRO A 113 9.25 -10.54 -2.79
C PRO A 113 8.70 -9.94 -1.50
N VAL A 114 9.52 -9.13 -0.81
CA VAL A 114 9.18 -8.58 0.50
C VAL A 114 9.04 -7.07 0.44
N VAL A 115 7.95 -6.55 1.05
CA VAL A 115 7.80 -5.14 1.39
C VAL A 115 7.81 -4.95 2.90
N THR A 116 8.62 -4.02 3.39
CA THR A 116 8.68 -3.65 4.81
C THR A 116 8.86 -2.14 4.99
N GLU A 117 8.40 -1.63 6.14
CA GLU A 117 8.43 -0.20 6.42
C GLU A 117 9.82 0.25 6.87
N VAL A 118 10.27 1.39 6.32
CA VAL A 118 11.41 2.17 6.79
C VAL A 118 10.91 3.45 7.42
N MET A 119 11.42 3.79 8.62
CA MET A 119 10.90 4.90 9.41
C MET A 119 11.88 6.07 9.54
N ASP A 120 13.17 5.81 9.35
CA ASP A 120 14.25 6.77 9.58
C ASP A 120 15.27 6.70 8.45
N THR A 121 15.84 7.84 8.07
CA THR A 121 16.88 7.91 7.01
C THR A 121 18.09 7.02 7.29
N ARG A 122 18.46 6.86 8.55
CA ARG A 122 19.59 6.00 8.99
C ARG A 122 19.34 4.51 8.80
N GLN A 123 18.06 4.09 8.63
CA GLN A 123 17.67 2.71 8.45
C GLN A 123 17.53 2.32 6.96
N VAL A 124 17.54 3.28 6.04
CA VAL A 124 17.25 3.04 4.62
C VAL A 124 18.20 2.01 4.02
N GLU A 125 19.51 2.18 4.20
CA GLU A 125 20.51 1.26 3.66
C GLU A 125 20.36 -0.16 4.22
N LEU A 126 20.11 -0.28 5.53
CA LEU A 126 19.86 -1.56 6.18
C LEU A 126 18.62 -2.25 5.60
N VAL A 127 17.49 -1.54 5.48
CA VAL A 127 16.24 -2.11 4.98
C VAL A 127 16.34 -2.51 3.51
N VAL A 128 17.05 -1.72 2.69
CA VAL A 128 17.35 -2.02 1.27
C VAL A 128 18.03 -3.38 1.10
N GLY A 129 18.88 -3.79 2.04
CA GLY A 129 19.56 -5.08 2.01
C GLY A 129 18.63 -6.30 2.13
N TYR A 130 17.43 -6.13 2.72
CA TYR A 130 16.51 -7.22 2.99
C TYR A 130 15.20 -7.14 2.21
N ALA A 131 14.75 -5.95 1.83
CA ALA A 131 13.47 -5.73 1.15
C ALA A 131 13.61 -5.62 -0.37
N ASP A 132 12.57 -6.04 -1.10
CA ASP A 132 12.43 -5.81 -2.54
C ASP A 132 11.65 -4.53 -2.85
N MET A 133 10.89 -4.04 -1.88
CA MET A 133 10.14 -2.78 -1.93
C MET A 133 10.18 -2.10 -0.57
N LEU A 134 10.45 -0.80 -0.54
CA LEU A 134 10.47 0.00 0.68
C LEU A 134 9.07 0.59 0.93
N GLN A 135 8.53 0.45 2.13
CA GLN A 135 7.29 1.15 2.49
C GLN A 135 7.62 2.41 3.28
N VAL A 136 7.06 3.54 2.84
CA VAL A 136 6.97 4.76 3.65
C VAL A 136 5.55 4.83 4.25
N GLY A 137 5.47 4.72 5.56
CA GLY A 137 4.19 4.73 6.28
C GLY A 137 3.53 6.11 6.29
N SER A 138 2.22 6.14 6.56
CA SER A 138 1.39 7.36 6.53
C SER A 138 1.90 8.47 7.46
N ARG A 139 2.50 8.11 8.60
CA ARG A 139 3.08 9.09 9.53
C ARG A 139 4.34 9.74 9.00
N ASN A 140 4.99 9.12 8.01
CA ASN A 140 6.22 9.59 7.36
C ASN A 140 5.98 10.13 5.94
N MET A 141 4.74 10.29 5.49
CA MET A 141 4.45 10.84 4.16
C MET A 141 5.05 12.24 3.97
N GLN A 142 5.12 13.05 5.02
CA GLN A 142 5.69 14.40 5.02
C GLN A 142 7.11 14.45 5.59
N ASN A 143 7.74 13.31 5.83
CA ASN A 143 9.15 13.24 6.21
C ASN A 143 10.03 13.39 4.96
N TYR A 144 10.14 14.61 4.45
CA TYR A 144 10.85 14.91 3.20
C TYR A 144 12.32 14.45 3.18
N PRO A 145 13.09 14.50 4.29
CA PRO A 145 14.42 13.86 4.33
C PRO A 145 14.36 12.37 4.04
N LEU A 146 13.38 11.64 4.61
CA LEU A 146 13.20 10.20 4.36
C LEU A 146 12.78 9.95 2.91
N LEU A 147 11.84 10.75 2.35
CA LEU A 147 11.41 10.62 0.96
C LEU A 147 12.58 10.79 -0.02
N LYS A 148 13.46 11.77 0.23
CA LYS A 148 14.68 11.96 -0.57
C LYS A 148 15.62 10.77 -0.43
N GLU A 149 15.79 10.22 0.77
CA GLU A 149 16.72 9.12 0.99
C GLU A 149 16.25 7.83 0.34
N VAL A 150 14.95 7.46 0.47
CA VAL A 150 14.39 6.31 -0.26
C VAL A 150 14.38 6.54 -1.78
N GLY A 151 14.24 7.79 -2.21
CA GLY A 151 14.29 8.16 -3.63
C GLY A 151 15.68 7.98 -4.28
N LYS A 152 16.76 7.99 -3.53
CA LYS A 152 18.10 7.69 -4.03
C LYS A 152 18.33 6.18 -4.24
N GLN A 153 17.48 5.35 -3.68
CA GLN A 153 17.60 3.90 -3.80
C GLN A 153 17.04 3.41 -5.13
N GLN A 154 17.54 2.29 -5.64
CA GLN A 154 17.03 1.65 -6.87
C GLN A 154 15.93 0.62 -6.57
N LYS A 155 15.26 0.74 -5.41
CA LYS A 155 14.17 -0.14 -5.00
C LYS A 155 12.82 0.55 -5.19
N PRO A 156 11.78 -0.19 -5.59
CA PRO A 156 10.42 0.32 -5.57
C PRO A 156 10.02 0.86 -4.20
N VAL A 157 9.22 1.93 -4.20
CA VAL A 157 8.73 2.57 -2.97
C VAL A 157 7.20 2.53 -2.94
N LEU A 158 6.64 1.96 -1.88
CA LEU A 158 5.24 2.03 -1.52
C LEU A 158 5.02 3.25 -0.61
N LEU A 159 4.45 4.31 -1.15
CA LEU A 159 4.14 5.51 -0.40
C LEU A 159 2.68 5.46 0.09
N LYS A 160 2.46 5.44 1.41
CA LYS A 160 1.13 5.47 2.01
C LYS A 160 0.67 6.91 2.26
N ARG A 161 -0.58 7.22 1.85
CA ARG A 161 -1.21 8.52 2.07
C ARG A 161 -1.24 8.87 3.57
N GLY A 162 -0.88 10.10 3.90
CA GLY A 162 -1.01 10.66 5.24
C GLY A 162 -2.48 10.75 5.66
N MET A 163 -2.76 10.54 6.94
CA MET A 163 -4.13 10.47 7.46
C MET A 163 -4.92 11.79 7.37
N MET A 164 -4.24 12.91 7.12
CA MET A 164 -4.86 14.23 6.93
C MET A 164 -4.44 14.88 5.60
N ALA A 165 -3.81 14.10 4.72
CA ALA A 165 -3.26 14.60 3.48
C ALA A 165 -4.33 14.71 2.39
N THR A 166 -4.33 15.84 1.70
CA THR A 166 -5.05 16.00 0.44
C THR A 166 -4.43 15.12 -0.65
N ILE A 167 -5.14 14.95 -1.76
CA ILE A 167 -4.60 14.26 -2.95
C ILE A 167 -3.35 15.00 -3.47
N GLU A 168 -3.38 16.34 -3.47
CA GLU A 168 -2.27 17.16 -3.92
C GLU A 168 -1.02 16.95 -3.06
N GLU A 169 -1.13 17.05 -1.74
CA GLU A 169 -0.02 16.81 -0.81
C GLU A 169 0.57 15.40 -0.96
N PHE A 170 -0.29 14.42 -1.22
CA PHE A 170 0.13 13.05 -1.43
C PHE A 170 0.95 12.89 -2.72
N LEU A 171 0.51 13.53 -3.82
CA LEU A 171 1.23 13.51 -5.08
C LEU A 171 2.53 14.33 -5.01
N LEU A 172 2.54 15.46 -4.29
CA LEU A 172 3.78 16.22 -4.03
C LEU A 172 4.79 15.42 -3.18
N ALA A 173 4.32 14.61 -2.25
CA ALA A 173 5.19 13.70 -1.51
C ALA A 173 5.83 12.65 -2.44
N ALA A 174 5.08 12.09 -3.38
CA ALA A 174 5.62 11.21 -4.41
C ALA A 174 6.65 11.92 -5.31
N GLU A 175 6.41 13.20 -5.65
CA GLU A 175 7.33 14.02 -6.44
C GLU A 175 8.71 14.15 -5.79
N TYR A 176 8.80 14.21 -4.44
CA TYR A 176 10.08 14.21 -3.72
C TYR A 176 10.91 12.94 -3.99
N ILE A 177 10.26 11.79 -4.15
CA ILE A 177 10.94 10.52 -4.47
C ILE A 177 11.38 10.52 -5.93
N LEU A 178 10.46 10.89 -6.84
CA LEU A 178 10.71 10.95 -8.28
C LEU A 178 11.87 11.90 -8.62
N ASN A 179 11.99 13.02 -7.93
CA ASN A 179 13.04 14.01 -8.10
C ASN A 179 14.44 13.52 -7.69
N GLN A 180 14.53 12.40 -6.97
CA GLN A 180 15.83 11.75 -6.70
C GLN A 180 16.23 10.74 -7.79
N GLY A 181 15.40 10.56 -8.83
CA GLY A 181 15.65 9.63 -9.93
C GLY A 181 15.00 8.26 -9.78
N ASN A 182 14.27 8.00 -8.68
CA ASN A 182 13.53 6.74 -8.51
C ASN A 182 12.10 6.88 -9.07
N GLU A 183 11.86 6.32 -10.23
CA GLU A 183 10.54 6.34 -10.90
C GLU A 183 9.63 5.17 -10.48
N GLN A 184 10.11 4.29 -9.61
CA GLN A 184 9.38 3.09 -9.17
C GLN A 184 8.57 3.38 -7.90
N VAL A 185 7.56 4.23 -8.00
CA VAL A 185 6.70 4.60 -6.87
C VAL A 185 5.30 4.03 -7.07
N VAL A 186 4.76 3.42 -6.02
CA VAL A 186 3.37 2.93 -5.92
C VAL A 186 2.67 3.74 -4.84
N LEU A 187 1.52 4.32 -5.18
CA LEU A 187 0.68 5.06 -4.26
C LEU A 187 -0.23 4.10 -3.48
N CYS A 188 -0.44 4.34 -2.19
CA CYS A 188 -1.32 3.52 -1.36
C CYS A 188 -2.34 4.37 -0.60
N GLU A 189 -3.61 4.28 -1.00
CA GLU A 189 -4.73 4.81 -0.20
C GLU A 189 -4.96 3.89 1.00
N ARG A 190 -5.11 4.48 2.21
CA ARG A 190 -5.25 3.73 3.47
C ARG A 190 -6.22 4.35 4.47
N GLY A 191 -7.03 5.28 4.01
CA GLY A 191 -7.98 6.02 4.83
C GLY A 191 -7.42 7.32 5.40
N ILE A 192 -8.32 8.26 5.57
CA ILE A 192 -8.07 9.58 6.15
C ILE A 192 -8.87 9.74 7.44
N ARG A 193 -8.41 10.61 8.33
CA ARG A 193 -9.16 11.00 9.51
C ARG A 193 -10.28 11.96 9.12
N THR A 194 -11.47 11.65 9.57
CA THR A 194 -12.65 12.49 9.44
C THR A 194 -13.34 12.62 10.78
N PHE A 195 -14.51 13.24 10.82
CA PHE A 195 -15.37 13.30 12.01
C PHE A 195 -15.98 11.94 12.37
N GLU A 196 -16.01 10.96 11.42
CA GLU A 196 -16.55 9.62 11.65
C GLU A 196 -15.57 8.77 12.49
N THR A 197 -16.10 8.13 13.53
CA THR A 197 -15.33 7.37 14.51
C THR A 197 -15.71 5.89 14.59
N SER A 198 -16.69 5.43 13.81
CA SER A 198 -17.12 4.02 13.78
C SER A 198 -16.07 3.11 13.14
N THR A 199 -15.15 3.67 12.37
CA THR A 199 -13.98 2.99 11.80
C THR A 199 -12.70 3.71 12.21
N ARG A 200 -11.57 3.02 12.12
CA ARG A 200 -10.25 3.60 12.43
C ARG A 200 -9.95 4.86 11.60
N ASN A 201 -10.32 4.82 10.32
CA ASN A 201 -10.25 5.93 9.37
C ASN A 201 -11.41 5.80 8.38
N THR A 202 -11.72 6.85 7.66
CA THR A 202 -12.60 6.79 6.49
C THR A 202 -11.76 6.36 5.29
N LEU A 203 -11.99 5.17 4.76
CA LEU A 203 -11.31 4.70 3.55
C LEU A 203 -11.86 5.46 2.34
N ASP A 204 -11.03 6.34 1.77
CA ASP A 204 -11.41 7.21 0.65
C ASP A 204 -11.19 6.48 -0.69
N LEU A 205 -12.16 5.67 -1.08
CA LEU A 205 -12.09 4.96 -2.36
C LEU A 205 -12.23 5.88 -3.57
N SER A 206 -12.79 7.08 -3.41
CA SER A 206 -12.86 8.09 -4.48
C SER A 206 -11.47 8.63 -4.85
N ALA A 207 -10.50 8.53 -3.94
CA ALA A 207 -9.11 8.87 -4.21
C ALA A 207 -8.50 8.00 -5.33
N VAL A 208 -8.94 6.74 -5.50
CA VAL A 208 -8.36 5.83 -6.50
C VAL A 208 -8.54 6.37 -7.93
N PRO A 209 -9.78 6.59 -8.43
CA PRO A 209 -9.96 7.13 -9.78
C PRO A 209 -9.38 8.55 -9.91
N MET A 210 -9.39 9.35 -8.84
CA MET A 210 -8.80 10.70 -8.87
C MET A 210 -7.28 10.63 -9.05
N LEU A 211 -6.57 9.80 -8.28
CA LEU A 211 -5.13 9.59 -8.41
C LEU A 211 -4.76 9.06 -9.79
N LYS A 212 -5.53 8.11 -10.32
CA LYS A 212 -5.30 7.55 -11.66
C LYS A 212 -5.54 8.56 -12.79
N ARG A 213 -6.40 9.55 -12.58
CA ARG A 213 -6.61 10.66 -13.52
C ARG A 213 -5.45 11.67 -13.49
N LEU A 214 -4.96 11.99 -12.29
CA LEU A 214 -3.95 13.03 -12.07
C LEU A 214 -2.51 12.53 -12.27
N SER A 215 -2.24 11.26 -11.93
CA SER A 215 -0.91 10.67 -11.92
C SER A 215 -0.80 9.43 -12.81
N HIS A 216 0.41 9.17 -13.29
CA HIS A 216 0.75 7.96 -14.01
C HIS A 216 1.13 6.78 -13.09
N LEU A 217 1.29 7.03 -11.78
CA LEU A 217 1.74 6.03 -10.82
C LEU A 217 0.64 5.01 -10.50
N PRO A 218 0.99 3.73 -10.29
CA PRO A 218 0.01 2.73 -9.85
C PRO A 218 -0.54 3.06 -8.46
N VAL A 219 -1.82 2.72 -8.26
CA VAL A 219 -2.56 3.00 -7.02
C VAL A 219 -3.04 1.69 -6.40
N ILE A 220 -2.63 1.40 -5.18
CA ILE A 220 -3.15 0.27 -4.39
C ILE A 220 -3.94 0.78 -3.17
N VAL A 221 -4.71 -0.11 -2.56
CA VAL A 221 -5.55 0.22 -1.40
C VAL A 221 -5.23 -0.70 -0.23
N ASP A 222 -5.22 -0.13 0.97
CA ASP A 222 -5.05 -0.81 2.25
C ASP A 222 -6.36 -0.78 3.05
N PRO A 223 -7.25 -1.76 2.89
CA PRO A 223 -8.52 -1.80 3.61
C PRO A 223 -8.34 -2.15 5.09
N SER A 224 -7.27 -2.86 5.47
CA SER A 224 -7.00 -3.23 6.86
C SER A 224 -6.75 -2.01 7.72
N HIS A 225 -5.83 -1.12 7.32
CA HIS A 225 -5.58 0.13 8.05
C HIS A 225 -6.65 1.20 7.77
N GLY A 226 -7.35 1.10 6.64
CA GLY A 226 -8.45 2.00 6.32
C GLY A 226 -9.57 1.87 7.32
N THR A 227 -10.08 0.68 7.50
CA THR A 227 -11.24 0.42 8.38
C THR A 227 -10.85 0.10 9.82
N GLY A 228 -9.75 -0.63 10.04
CA GLY A 228 -9.36 -1.14 11.36
C GLY A 228 -10.26 -2.27 11.87
N LEU A 229 -11.11 -2.85 11.03
CA LEU A 229 -12.12 -3.85 11.38
C LEU A 229 -12.04 -5.05 10.45
N ARG A 230 -11.61 -6.22 10.96
CA ARG A 230 -11.42 -7.46 10.20
C ARG A 230 -12.62 -7.80 9.31
N TRP A 231 -13.83 -7.78 9.88
CA TRP A 231 -15.06 -8.15 9.17
C TRP A 231 -15.39 -7.24 7.98
N MET A 232 -14.88 -5.99 7.99
CA MET A 232 -15.12 -5.00 6.93
C MET A 232 -14.11 -5.10 5.79
N VAL A 233 -12.92 -5.66 6.05
CA VAL A 233 -11.83 -5.79 5.06
C VAL A 233 -12.30 -6.44 3.76
N PRO A 234 -13.05 -7.55 3.74
CA PRO A 234 -13.49 -8.18 2.49
C PRO A 234 -14.38 -7.29 1.63
N ALA A 235 -15.30 -6.55 2.25
CA ALA A 235 -16.18 -5.63 1.51
C ALA A 235 -15.38 -4.49 0.88
N MET A 236 -14.48 -3.87 1.64
CA MET A 236 -13.67 -2.75 1.17
C MET A 236 -12.61 -3.17 0.14
N ALA A 237 -12.04 -4.37 0.27
CA ALA A 237 -11.14 -4.93 -0.73
C ALA A 237 -11.84 -5.12 -2.09
N LYS A 238 -13.05 -5.68 -2.10
CA LYS A 238 -13.87 -5.83 -3.31
C LYS A 238 -14.23 -4.48 -3.93
N ALA A 239 -14.63 -3.51 -3.12
CA ALA A 239 -14.94 -2.17 -3.59
C ALA A 239 -13.69 -1.47 -4.17
N ALA A 240 -12.50 -1.65 -3.56
CA ALA A 240 -11.24 -1.10 -4.06
C ALA A 240 -10.86 -1.66 -5.44
N VAL A 241 -11.08 -2.96 -5.68
CA VAL A 241 -10.90 -3.55 -7.02
C VAL A 241 -11.92 -2.97 -8.00
N ALA A 242 -13.17 -2.85 -7.60
CA ALA A 242 -14.25 -2.33 -8.45
C ALA A 242 -14.04 -0.87 -8.89
N VAL A 243 -13.44 -0.02 -8.05
CA VAL A 243 -13.13 1.37 -8.42
C VAL A 243 -11.81 1.53 -9.20
N GLY A 244 -11.12 0.42 -9.51
CA GLY A 244 -9.96 0.41 -10.40
C GLY A 244 -8.60 0.46 -9.71
N ALA A 245 -8.46 0.03 -8.45
CA ALA A 245 -7.17 -0.13 -7.81
C ALA A 245 -6.27 -1.12 -8.58
N ASP A 246 -4.97 -0.82 -8.64
CA ASP A 246 -3.96 -1.68 -9.29
C ASP A 246 -3.47 -2.79 -8.35
N GLY A 247 -3.87 -2.77 -7.09
CA GLY A 247 -3.57 -3.79 -6.11
C GLY A 247 -4.18 -3.54 -4.75
N LEU A 248 -3.96 -4.50 -3.86
CA LEU A 248 -4.38 -4.45 -2.46
C LEU A 248 -3.19 -4.79 -1.57
N ILE A 249 -3.12 -4.14 -0.39
CA ILE A 249 -2.25 -4.56 0.70
C ILE A 249 -3.10 -4.86 1.93
N MET A 250 -3.01 -6.09 2.44
CA MET A 250 -3.88 -6.57 3.51
C MET A 250 -3.07 -7.19 4.65
N GLU A 251 -3.58 -7.02 5.87
CA GLU A 251 -3.04 -7.71 7.03
C GLU A 251 -3.67 -9.09 7.15
N VAL A 252 -2.80 -10.11 7.21
CA VAL A 252 -3.16 -11.52 7.38
C VAL A 252 -2.26 -12.10 8.46
N HIS A 253 -2.83 -12.86 9.37
CA HIS A 253 -2.09 -13.49 10.45
C HIS A 253 -2.58 -14.93 10.64
N TYR A 254 -1.67 -15.88 10.92
CA TYR A 254 -2.03 -17.30 11.09
C TYR A 254 -2.91 -17.55 12.32
N LYS A 255 -2.79 -16.70 13.36
CA LYS A 255 -3.60 -16.67 14.58
C LYS A 255 -3.84 -15.21 14.99
N PRO A 256 -4.81 -14.50 14.41
CA PRO A 256 -5.01 -13.07 14.69
C PRO A 256 -5.27 -12.73 16.15
N GLU A 257 -5.84 -13.66 16.90
CA GLU A 257 -6.13 -13.53 18.35
C GLU A 257 -4.88 -13.56 19.21
N GLU A 258 -3.76 -14.12 18.73
CA GLU A 258 -2.46 -14.16 19.41
C GLU A 258 -1.52 -13.04 18.92
N ALA A 259 -1.91 -12.27 17.91
CA ALA A 259 -1.07 -11.25 17.32
C ALA A 259 -0.67 -10.15 18.31
N ILE A 260 0.62 -9.85 18.38
CA ILE A 260 1.16 -8.77 19.23
C ILE A 260 0.72 -7.39 18.71
N CYS A 261 0.43 -7.28 17.40
CA CYS A 261 0.09 -6.03 16.75
C CYS A 261 -1.11 -6.18 15.80
N ASP A 262 -2.13 -5.32 16.00
CA ASP A 262 -3.26 -5.10 15.08
C ASP A 262 -4.05 -6.39 14.69
N GLY A 263 -4.10 -7.42 15.55
CA GLY A 263 -4.81 -8.68 15.30
C GLY A 263 -6.30 -8.49 15.01
N HIS A 264 -6.94 -7.47 15.61
CA HIS A 264 -8.36 -7.16 15.42
C HIS A 264 -8.73 -6.72 14.00
N GLN A 265 -7.76 -6.29 13.19
CA GLN A 265 -7.97 -5.91 11.78
C GLN A 265 -7.35 -6.90 10.80
N SER A 266 -6.60 -7.90 11.29
CA SER A 266 -5.96 -8.92 10.46
C SER A 266 -6.93 -10.03 10.08
N LEU A 267 -6.98 -10.41 8.82
CA LEU A 267 -7.68 -11.60 8.36
C LEU A 267 -6.98 -12.85 8.88
N ASN A 268 -7.74 -13.89 9.20
CA ASN A 268 -7.16 -15.22 9.34
C ASN A 268 -6.92 -15.87 7.97
N LEU A 269 -6.25 -17.02 7.93
CA LEU A 269 -5.85 -17.68 6.70
C LEU A 269 -7.05 -18.12 5.84
N ASN A 270 -8.13 -18.60 6.46
CA ASN A 270 -9.33 -19.04 5.76
C ASN A 270 -10.11 -17.86 5.17
N GLU A 271 -10.27 -16.77 5.94
CA GLU A 271 -10.90 -15.53 5.47
C GLU A 271 -10.14 -14.96 4.27
N PHE A 272 -8.81 -14.98 4.30
CA PHE A 272 -7.99 -14.53 3.19
C PHE A 272 -8.20 -15.40 1.94
N ALA A 273 -8.15 -16.73 2.07
CA ALA A 273 -8.34 -17.66 0.94
C ALA A 273 -9.73 -17.51 0.30
N GLN A 274 -10.78 -17.36 1.12
CA GLN A 274 -12.13 -17.09 0.64
C GLN A 274 -12.20 -15.76 -0.10
N LEU A 275 -11.65 -14.69 0.48
CA LEU A 275 -11.62 -13.37 -0.13
C LEU A 275 -10.93 -13.39 -1.49
N MET A 276 -9.81 -14.09 -1.63
CA MET A 276 -9.09 -14.18 -2.92
C MET A 276 -9.94 -14.81 -4.03
N THR A 277 -10.76 -15.81 -3.69
CA THR A 277 -11.72 -16.41 -4.63
C THR A 277 -12.80 -15.41 -5.08
N GLU A 278 -13.27 -14.55 -4.16
CA GLU A 278 -14.26 -13.52 -4.45
C GLU A 278 -13.64 -12.36 -5.27
N LEU A 279 -12.43 -11.92 -4.91
CA LEU A 279 -11.70 -10.86 -5.61
C LEU A 279 -11.43 -11.21 -7.07
N LYS A 280 -11.11 -12.48 -7.37
CA LYS A 280 -10.92 -12.94 -8.75
C LYS A 280 -12.15 -12.69 -9.61
N LYS A 281 -13.35 -12.94 -9.08
CA LYS A 281 -14.62 -12.69 -9.79
C LYS A 281 -14.85 -11.19 -10.03
N ILE A 282 -14.57 -10.35 -9.02
CA ILE A 282 -14.70 -8.90 -9.16
C ILE A 282 -13.68 -8.36 -10.17
N ALA A 283 -12.42 -8.82 -10.13
CA ALA A 283 -11.40 -8.43 -11.10
C ALA A 283 -11.85 -8.73 -12.54
N GLN A 284 -12.37 -9.93 -12.79
CA GLN A 284 -12.90 -10.32 -14.10
C GLN A 284 -14.06 -9.41 -14.54
N ALA A 285 -14.97 -9.04 -13.62
CA ALA A 285 -16.10 -8.17 -13.92
C ALA A 285 -15.68 -6.75 -14.35
N VAL A 286 -14.48 -6.30 -13.92
CA VAL A 286 -13.92 -4.99 -14.31
C VAL A 286 -12.82 -5.12 -15.37
N GLY A 287 -12.71 -6.26 -16.06
CA GLY A 287 -11.75 -6.47 -17.14
C GLY A 287 -10.29 -6.59 -16.67
N ARG A 288 -10.06 -7.00 -15.41
CA ARG A 288 -8.74 -7.19 -14.82
C ARG A 288 -8.55 -8.64 -14.39
N GLU A 289 -7.33 -9.01 -14.03
CA GLU A 289 -6.99 -10.37 -13.61
C GLU A 289 -6.37 -10.40 -12.21
N ILE A 290 -6.60 -11.51 -11.51
CA ILE A 290 -5.86 -11.92 -10.32
C ILE A 290 -5.42 -13.37 -10.56
N SER A 291 -4.11 -13.59 -10.64
CA SER A 291 -3.55 -14.93 -10.76
C SER A 291 -3.61 -15.65 -9.42
N LEU A 292 -4.33 -16.76 -9.38
CA LEU A 292 -4.27 -17.70 -8.26
C LEU A 292 -3.32 -18.84 -8.63
N PRO A 293 -2.56 -19.40 -7.67
CA PRO A 293 -1.74 -20.58 -7.90
C PRO A 293 -2.59 -21.72 -8.43
N LYS A 294 -2.04 -22.52 -9.33
CA LYS A 294 -2.68 -23.76 -9.74
C LYS A 294 -2.63 -24.78 -8.59
N PRO A 295 -3.60 -25.71 -8.48
CA PRO A 295 -3.64 -26.69 -7.39
C PRO A 295 -2.40 -27.57 -7.25
N TYR A 296 -1.51 -27.56 -8.23
CA TYR A 296 -0.28 -28.37 -8.27
C TYR A 296 1.01 -27.54 -8.03
N ASP A 297 0.90 -26.23 -7.79
CA ASP A 297 2.04 -25.34 -7.57
C ASP A 297 2.29 -25.05 -6.07
N VAL A 298 1.65 -25.83 -5.17
CA VAL A 298 1.70 -25.65 -3.71
C VAL A 298 2.51 -26.78 -3.07
#